data_876bd1e16550fef0079f4289992798ec
#
_entry.id   876bd1e16550fef0079f4289992798ec
#
_cell.length_a   1.000
_cell.length_b   1.000
_cell.length_c   1.000
_cell.angle_alpha   90.00
_cell.angle_beta   90.00
_cell.angle_gamma   90.00
#
_symmetry.space_group_name_H-M   'P 1'
#
loop_
_entity.id
_entity.type
_entity.pdbx_description
1 polymer ?
#
loop_
_entity_poly.entity_id
_entity_poly.type
_entity_poly.pdbx_seq_one_letter_code
_entity_poly.pdbx_strand_id
1 'polypeptide(L)' 'MERAEIISQITAILEDVAEVSPEDVTESSVLMDDLDLSSMEILPIVADLEETFGLRIPEKELRNFVTMGDLVDYLAANVG' A
#
# COMPACT_ATOMS: atom_id res chain seq x y z
N MET A 1 -5.82 8.99 11.69
CA MET A 1 -6.34 8.88 10.32
C MET A 1 -7.26 7.68 10.22
N GLU A 2 -8.42 7.85 9.63
CA GLU A 2 -9.38 6.76 9.51
C GLU A 2 -8.96 5.74 8.47
N ARG A 3 -9.40 4.49 8.66
CA ARG A 3 -9.04 3.40 7.76
C ARG A 3 -9.44 3.67 6.31
N ALA A 4 -10.63 4.23 6.09
CA ALA A 4 -11.09 4.55 4.74
C ALA A 4 -10.19 5.59 4.07
N GLU A 5 -9.67 6.53 4.83
CA GLU A 5 -8.77 7.55 4.32
C GLU A 5 -7.41 6.95 3.96
N ILE A 6 -6.92 6.01 4.78
CA ILE A 6 -5.68 5.30 4.49
C ILE A 6 -5.82 4.52 3.18
N ILE A 7 -6.91 3.80 3.03
CA ILE A 7 -7.19 3.03 1.82
C ILE A 7 -7.22 3.94 0.59
N SER A 8 -7.87 5.08 0.72
CA SER A 8 -7.98 6.05 -0.36
C SER A 8 -6.60 6.57 -0.78
N GLN A 9 -5.74 6.89 0.19
CA GLN A 9 -4.39 7.36 -0.09
C GLN A 9 -3.54 6.28 -0.76
N ILE A 10 -3.61 5.06 -0.27
CA ILE A 10 -2.87 3.95 -0.87
C ILE A 10 -3.34 3.70 -2.30
N THR A 11 -4.65 3.70 -2.51
CA THR A 11 -5.23 3.48 -3.83
C THR A 11 -4.77 4.54 -4.82
N ALA A 12 -4.72 5.79 -4.38
CA ALA A 12 -4.24 6.89 -5.22
C ALA A 12 -2.77 6.69 -5.64
N ILE A 13 -1.96 6.21 -4.71
CA ILE A 13 -0.55 5.93 -4.99
C ILE A 13 -0.42 4.77 -5.98
N LEU A 14 -1.20 3.70 -5.79
CA LEU A 14 -1.18 2.56 -6.69
C LEU A 14 -1.60 2.95 -8.10
N GLU A 15 -2.59 3.80 -8.22
CA GLU A 15 -3.04 4.29 -9.51
C GLU A 15 -1.96 5.12 -10.20
N ASP A 16 -1.29 5.97 -9.45
CA ASP A 16 -0.27 6.87 -9.98
C ASP A 16 1.02 6.12 -10.38
N VAL A 17 1.47 5.22 -9.52
CA VAL A 17 2.76 4.54 -9.71
C VAL A 17 2.63 3.30 -10.60
N ALA A 18 1.60 2.51 -10.40
CA ALA A 18 1.44 1.21 -11.05
C ALA A 18 0.24 1.12 -11.98
N GLU A 19 -0.46 2.20 -12.17
CA GLU A 19 -1.65 2.27 -13.05
C GLU A 19 -2.73 1.26 -12.67
N VAL A 20 -2.86 0.99 -11.38
CA VAL A 20 -3.88 0.10 -10.85
C VAL A 20 -5.20 0.86 -10.77
N SER A 21 -6.26 0.28 -11.32
CA SER A 21 -7.59 0.92 -11.24
C SER A 21 -8.14 0.83 -9.82
N PRO A 22 -8.63 1.96 -9.26
CA PRO A 22 -9.18 1.95 -7.90
C PRO A 22 -10.29 0.93 -7.69
N GLU A 23 -11.05 0.65 -8.73
CA GLU A 23 -12.16 -0.31 -8.68
C GLU A 23 -11.69 -1.74 -8.43
N ASP A 24 -10.44 -2.03 -8.80
CA ASP A 24 -9.88 -3.38 -8.66
C ASP A 24 -9.22 -3.59 -7.31
N VAL A 25 -9.14 -2.55 -6.48
CA VAL A 25 -8.44 -2.61 -5.19
C VAL A 25 -9.43 -2.87 -4.06
N THR A 26 -9.23 -3.98 -3.35
CA THR A 26 -9.99 -4.32 -2.14
C THR A 26 -9.00 -4.71 -1.05
N GLU A 27 -9.46 -4.80 0.20
CA GLU A 27 -8.58 -5.21 1.28
C GLU A 27 -8.08 -6.64 1.15
N SER A 28 -8.83 -7.48 0.44
CA SER A 28 -8.41 -8.87 0.21
C SER A 28 -7.56 -9.04 -1.04
N SER A 29 -7.35 -7.98 -1.82
CA SER A 29 -6.50 -8.06 -3.01
C SER A 29 -5.07 -8.42 -2.63
N VAL A 30 -4.52 -9.43 -3.30
CA VAL A 30 -3.12 -9.81 -3.13
C VAL A 30 -2.28 -8.87 -3.98
N LEU A 31 -1.38 -8.13 -3.33
CA LEU A 31 -0.64 -7.06 -3.99
C LEU A 31 0.11 -7.49 -5.25
N MET A 32 0.78 -8.63 -5.19
CA MET A 32 1.58 -9.09 -6.33
C MET A 32 0.78 -9.89 -7.35
N ASP A 33 -0.23 -10.63 -6.91
CA ASP A 33 -1.02 -11.45 -7.83
C ASP A 33 -2.23 -10.74 -8.39
N ASP A 34 -3.04 -10.13 -7.52
CA ASP A 34 -4.30 -9.50 -7.94
C ASP A 34 -4.07 -8.13 -8.56
N LEU A 35 -3.10 -7.38 -8.04
CA LEU A 35 -2.78 -6.04 -8.54
C LEU A 35 -1.59 -6.05 -9.50
N ASP A 36 -1.04 -7.22 -9.76
CA ASP A 36 0.05 -7.42 -10.72
C ASP A 36 1.25 -6.50 -10.46
N LEU A 37 1.58 -6.29 -9.18
CA LEU A 37 2.71 -5.46 -8.81
C LEU A 37 3.99 -6.28 -8.80
N SER A 38 5.01 -5.78 -9.48
CA SER A 38 6.33 -6.41 -9.45
C SER A 38 7.12 -5.88 -8.27
N SER A 39 8.21 -6.58 -7.92
CA SER A 39 9.09 -6.11 -6.85
C SER A 39 9.70 -4.75 -7.17
N MET A 40 9.84 -4.43 -8.44
CA MET A 40 10.36 -3.12 -8.87
C MET A 40 9.36 -1.99 -8.64
N GLU A 41 8.06 -2.30 -8.67
CA GLU A 41 7.01 -1.31 -8.43
C GLU A 41 6.75 -1.12 -6.94
N ILE A 42 7.01 -2.14 -6.13
CA ILE A 42 6.80 -2.07 -4.69
C ILE A 42 7.69 -1.00 -4.05
N LEU A 43 8.94 -0.90 -4.48
CA LEU A 43 9.87 0.07 -3.88
C LEU A 43 9.41 1.53 -4.01
N PRO A 44 9.02 2.02 -5.20
CA PRO A 44 8.52 3.39 -5.30
C PRO A 44 7.19 3.59 -4.57
N ILE A 45 6.34 2.56 -4.52
CA ILE A 45 5.10 2.64 -3.77
C ILE A 45 5.38 2.82 -2.28
N VAL A 46 6.30 2.03 -1.74
CA VAL A 46 6.68 2.14 -0.33
C VAL A 46 7.27 3.52 -0.04
N ALA A 47 8.11 4.03 -0.92
CA ALA A 47 8.69 5.37 -0.74
C ALA A 47 7.60 6.44 -0.69
N ASP A 48 6.62 6.37 -1.56
CA ASP A 48 5.50 7.31 -1.57
C ASP A 48 4.66 7.19 -0.30
N LEU A 49 4.46 5.96 0.19
CA LEU A 49 3.71 5.72 1.42
C LEU A 49 4.43 6.33 2.62
N GLU A 50 5.75 6.15 2.69
CA GLU A 50 6.54 6.73 3.77
C GLU A 50 6.43 8.24 3.79
N GLU A 51 6.49 8.85 2.61
CA GLU A 51 6.39 10.31 2.50
C GLU A 51 4.97 10.80 2.81
N THR A 52 3.97 10.13 2.26
CA THR A 52 2.58 10.53 2.43
C THR A 52 2.12 10.43 3.88
N PHE A 53 2.49 9.36 4.56
CA PHE A 53 2.06 9.11 5.94
C PHE A 53 3.06 9.57 6.99
N GLY A 54 4.24 10.02 6.57
CA GLY A 54 5.25 10.52 7.49
C GLY A 54 5.80 9.48 8.43
N LEU A 55 5.96 8.25 7.96
CA LEU A 55 6.48 7.15 8.77
C LEU A 55 7.52 6.36 7.98
N ARG A 56 8.18 5.44 8.64
CA ARG A 56 9.18 4.59 8.01
C ARG A 56 8.69 3.15 7.94
N ILE A 57 8.85 2.54 6.79
CA ILE A 57 8.47 1.14 6.59
C ILE A 57 9.76 0.33 6.40
N PRO A 58 10.20 -0.43 7.43
CA PRO A 58 11.41 -1.23 7.31
C PRO A 58 11.29 -2.28 6.21
N GLU A 59 12.39 -2.55 5.53
CA GLU A 59 12.39 -3.52 4.44
C GLU A 59 11.89 -4.90 4.89
N LYS A 60 12.18 -5.29 6.12
CA LYS A 60 11.72 -6.57 6.66
C LYS A 60 10.21 -6.69 6.73
N GLU A 61 9.52 -5.56 6.85
CA GLU A 61 8.05 -5.54 6.90
C GLU A 61 7.42 -5.78 5.53
N LEU A 62 8.16 -5.51 4.47
CA LEU A 62 7.65 -5.70 3.11
C LEU A 62 7.24 -7.14 2.84
N ARG A 63 7.90 -8.08 3.49
CA ARG A 63 7.60 -9.50 3.34
C ARG A 63 6.27 -9.89 3.96
N ASN A 64 5.77 -9.09 4.88
CA ASN A 64 4.50 -9.33 5.56
C ASN A 64 3.32 -8.74 4.80
N PHE A 65 3.58 -7.91 3.80
CA PHE A 65 2.53 -7.26 3.03
C PHE A 65 2.11 -8.15 1.86
N VAL A 66 1.21 -9.07 2.12
CA VAL A 66 0.69 -9.97 1.10
C VAL A 66 -0.55 -9.37 0.45
N THR A 67 -1.46 -8.84 1.27
CA THR A 67 -2.70 -8.25 0.80
C THR A 67 -2.73 -6.75 1.07
N MET A 68 -3.67 -6.07 0.41
CA MET A 68 -3.92 -4.65 0.66
C MET A 68 -4.28 -4.42 2.14
N GLY A 69 -5.05 -5.34 2.72
CA GLY A 69 -5.43 -5.28 4.13
C GLY A 69 -4.23 -5.30 5.07
N ASP A 70 -3.22 -6.11 4.75
CA ASP A 70 -2.00 -6.18 5.55
C ASP A 70 -1.31 -4.82 5.58
N LEU A 71 -1.23 -4.16 4.43
CA LEU A 71 -0.61 -2.85 4.31
C LEU A 71 -1.42 -1.80 5.08
N VAL A 72 -2.74 -1.83 4.94
CA VAL A 72 -3.63 -0.91 5.64
C VAL A 72 -3.50 -1.09 7.16
N ASP A 73 -3.46 -2.34 7.63
CA ASP A 73 -3.31 -2.63 9.06
C ASP A 73 -2.01 -2.05 9.61
N TYR A 74 -0.92 -2.21 8.87
CA TYR A 74 0.38 -1.68 9.29
C TYR A 74 0.33 -0.16 9.38
N LEU A 75 -0.20 0.49 8.36
CA LEU A 75 -0.28 1.95 8.33
C LEU A 75 -1.19 2.47 9.44
N ALA A 76 -2.35 1.84 9.64
CA ALA A 76 -3.27 2.25 10.69
C ALA A 76 -2.65 2.15 12.09
N ALA A 77 -1.78 1.18 12.30
CA ALA A 77 -1.11 1.00 13.58
C ALA A 77 0.02 2.01 13.81
N ASN A 78 0.57 2.58 12.74
CA ASN A 78 1.77 3.43 12.83
C ASN A 78 1.53 4.91 12.53
N VAL A 79 0.44 5.28 11.88
CA VAL A 79 0.11 6.69 11.70
C VAL A 79 -0.53 7.19 12.99
N GLY A 80 0.03 8.23 13.50
CA GLY A 80 -0.36 8.78 14.77
C GLY A 80 -1.72 9.49 14.75
#